data_a81ae997db9e73d8f5023908f96c7b5a
#
_entry.id   a81ae997db9e73d8f5023908f96c7b5a
#
_cell.length_a   1.000
_cell.length_b   1.000
_cell.length_c   1.000
_cell.angle_alpha   90.00
_cell.angle_beta   90.00
_cell.angle_gamma   90.00
#
_symmetry.space_group_name_H-M   'P 1'
#
loop_
_entity.id
_entity.type
_entity.pdbx_description
1 polymer ?
#
loop_
_entity_poly.entity_id
_entity_poly.type
_entity_poly.pdbx_seq_one_letter_code
_entity_poly.pdbx_strand_id
1 'polypeptide(L)'
;MCGKLYVVATPIGNLADFSYRAIETLKTVDLIAAEDTRHVKMLLQHYAINNQLISLHQHNEEQAAPGLVEKLKSGMNIALVSDAGTPLLSDPGMPLVKLAKQQGVDVSPIPGACALIAALSVSGLPVTRFTFEGFLPRTSSARKSFFSERKNESATWVFYESSHRILASLEDLLEIMGSDRRIVVARELTKLFETVVNDTLDNVLEQVRNDRNMQKGEFVVMVEGAVIEKNVTEITEEQSRVLQTLLKECSIKTAVAMAVEITGARKKVLYRAALDMKGNN
;
A
#
# COMPACT_ATOMS: atom_id res chain seq x y z
N MET A 1 -17.18 32.35 -8.88
CA MET A 1 -16.69 31.49 -7.80
C MET A 1 -15.83 30.41 -8.47
N CYS A 2 -14.75 29.99 -7.84
CA CYS A 2 -13.93 28.87 -8.34
C CYS A 2 -14.73 27.57 -8.26
N GLY A 3 -14.61 26.71 -9.26
CA GLY A 3 -15.19 25.37 -9.22
C GLY A 3 -14.41 24.44 -8.31
N LYS A 4 -14.83 23.19 -8.25
CA LYS A 4 -14.28 22.16 -7.35
C LYS A 4 -13.82 20.93 -8.11
N LEU A 5 -12.69 20.37 -7.71
CA LEU A 5 -12.21 19.07 -8.19
C LEU A 5 -12.69 17.96 -7.26
N TYR A 6 -13.41 16.98 -7.80
CA TYR A 6 -13.84 15.78 -7.08
C TYR A 6 -12.98 14.59 -7.50
N VAL A 7 -12.33 13.95 -6.56
CA VAL A 7 -11.62 12.68 -6.78
C VAL A 7 -12.57 11.55 -6.43
N VAL A 8 -13.09 10.86 -7.45
CA VAL A 8 -14.23 9.94 -7.31
C VAL A 8 -13.77 8.50 -7.48
N ALA A 9 -13.93 7.68 -6.44
CA ALA A 9 -13.67 6.25 -6.53
C ALA A 9 -14.76 5.55 -7.34
N THR A 10 -14.35 4.64 -8.23
CA THR A 10 -15.21 3.80 -9.07
C THR A 10 -15.23 2.35 -8.59
N PRO A 11 -16.19 1.50 -9.00
CA PRO A 11 -16.21 0.10 -8.66
C PRO A 11 -14.96 -0.65 -9.11
N ILE A 12 -14.54 -1.68 -8.34
CA ILE A 12 -13.38 -2.54 -8.67
C ILE A 12 -13.77 -3.88 -9.29
N GLY A 13 -15.04 -4.06 -9.63
CA GLY A 13 -15.53 -5.30 -10.24
C GLY A 13 -17.02 -5.52 -10.07
N ASN A 14 -17.62 -4.95 -9.03
CA ASN A 14 -19.05 -5.05 -8.77
C ASN A 14 -19.69 -3.66 -8.86
N LEU A 15 -20.56 -3.46 -9.82
CA LEU A 15 -21.25 -2.17 -10.02
C LEU A 15 -22.02 -1.73 -8.76
N ALA A 16 -22.57 -2.66 -7.97
CA ALA A 16 -23.29 -2.32 -6.73
C ALA A 16 -22.43 -1.63 -5.67
N ASP A 17 -21.10 -1.67 -5.79
CA ASP A 17 -20.17 -0.98 -4.88
C ASP A 17 -19.99 0.51 -5.22
N PHE A 18 -20.69 1.01 -6.22
CA PHE A 18 -20.62 2.42 -6.55
C PHE A 18 -21.42 3.25 -5.56
N SER A 19 -20.76 4.19 -4.89
CA SER A 19 -21.43 4.96 -3.85
C SER A 19 -22.50 5.88 -4.44
N TYR A 20 -23.61 6.03 -3.72
CA TYR A 20 -24.70 6.91 -4.14
C TYR A 20 -24.21 8.34 -4.39
N ARG A 21 -23.32 8.83 -3.53
CA ARG A 21 -22.73 10.16 -3.68
C ARG A 21 -21.83 10.29 -4.92
N ALA A 22 -21.14 9.22 -5.32
CA ALA A 22 -20.33 9.21 -6.53
C ALA A 22 -21.23 9.37 -7.77
N ILE A 23 -22.33 8.62 -7.83
CA ILE A 23 -23.32 8.71 -8.92
C ILE A 23 -23.86 10.14 -9.02
N GLU A 24 -24.31 10.73 -7.92
CA GLU A 24 -24.85 12.08 -7.91
C GLU A 24 -23.79 13.14 -8.26
N THR A 25 -22.56 12.97 -7.79
CA THR A 25 -21.45 13.87 -8.16
C THR A 25 -21.19 13.82 -9.67
N LEU A 26 -21.10 12.63 -10.27
CA LEU A 26 -20.86 12.50 -11.71
C LEU A 26 -22.01 12.98 -12.59
N LYS A 27 -23.25 13.04 -12.07
CA LYS A 27 -24.38 13.67 -12.76
C LYS A 27 -24.29 15.20 -12.77
N THR A 28 -23.71 15.80 -11.75
CA THR A 28 -23.80 17.24 -11.49
C THR A 28 -22.56 18.04 -11.86
N VAL A 29 -21.38 17.39 -12.01
CA VAL A 29 -20.16 18.07 -12.47
C VAL A 29 -20.26 18.48 -13.94
N ASP A 30 -19.46 19.45 -14.34
CA ASP A 30 -19.46 19.97 -15.73
C ASP A 30 -18.59 19.11 -16.67
N LEU A 31 -17.62 18.37 -16.10
CA LEU A 31 -16.67 17.58 -16.86
C LEU A 31 -16.15 16.40 -16.03
N ILE A 32 -15.93 15.26 -16.67
CA ILE A 32 -15.30 14.09 -16.07
C ILE A 32 -13.96 13.82 -16.76
N ALA A 33 -12.86 13.88 -16.01
CA ALA A 33 -11.53 13.48 -16.45
C ALA A 33 -11.33 11.99 -16.11
N ALA A 34 -11.15 11.16 -17.12
CA ALA A 34 -11.09 9.71 -17.04
C ALA A 34 -9.83 9.15 -17.65
N GLU A 35 -9.28 8.06 -17.09
CA GLU A 35 -8.09 7.37 -17.60
C GLU A 35 -8.38 6.76 -18.98
N ASP A 36 -9.33 5.84 -19.10
CA ASP A 36 -9.89 5.39 -20.35
C ASP A 36 -11.37 5.81 -20.48
N THR A 37 -11.62 6.80 -21.34
CA THR A 37 -12.97 7.32 -21.56
C THR A 37 -13.96 6.26 -22.08
N ARG A 38 -13.48 5.20 -22.76
CA ARG A 38 -14.32 4.11 -23.26
C ARG A 38 -14.81 3.24 -22.09
N HIS A 39 -13.92 2.93 -21.17
CA HIS A 39 -14.26 2.14 -19.97
C HIS A 39 -15.25 2.90 -19.07
N VAL A 40 -14.92 4.14 -18.74
CA VAL A 40 -15.78 5.00 -17.90
C VAL A 40 -17.13 5.26 -18.56
N LYS A 41 -17.20 5.38 -19.90
CA LYS A 41 -18.47 5.54 -20.63
C LYS A 41 -19.44 4.38 -20.38
N MET A 42 -18.96 3.15 -20.30
CA MET A 42 -19.82 1.99 -19.97
C MET A 42 -20.38 2.09 -18.55
N LEU A 43 -19.56 2.50 -17.58
CA LEU A 43 -19.99 2.76 -16.21
C LEU A 43 -21.08 3.84 -16.15
N LEU A 44 -20.85 4.98 -16.83
CA LEU A 44 -21.81 6.09 -16.86
C LEU A 44 -23.14 5.67 -17.52
N GLN A 45 -23.10 4.90 -18.59
CA GLN A 45 -24.30 4.37 -19.26
C GLN A 45 -25.12 3.47 -18.35
N HIS A 46 -24.48 2.61 -17.56
CA HIS A 46 -25.17 1.74 -16.61
C HIS A 46 -26.00 2.53 -15.59
N TYR A 47 -25.49 3.68 -15.13
CA TYR A 47 -26.17 4.55 -14.15
C TYR A 47 -26.98 5.68 -14.78
N ALA A 48 -27.21 5.64 -16.09
CA ALA A 48 -27.90 6.68 -16.85
C ALA A 48 -27.31 8.09 -16.61
N ILE A 49 -25.98 8.18 -16.50
CA ILE A 49 -25.25 9.44 -16.38
C ILE A 49 -24.83 9.89 -17.78
N ASN A 50 -25.26 11.09 -18.15
CA ASN A 50 -24.86 11.71 -19.39
C ASN A 50 -24.01 12.94 -19.09
N ASN A 51 -22.69 12.83 -19.29
CA ASN A 51 -21.75 13.90 -19.01
C ASN A 51 -20.58 13.89 -20.01
N GLN A 52 -19.88 15.01 -20.12
CA GLN A 52 -18.70 15.15 -20.97
C GLN A 52 -17.51 14.42 -20.35
N LEU A 53 -16.78 13.68 -21.20
CA LEU A 53 -15.57 12.96 -20.83
C LEU A 53 -14.36 13.59 -21.52
N ILE A 54 -13.25 13.71 -20.77
CA ILE A 54 -11.92 14.02 -21.30
C ILE A 54 -10.94 12.96 -20.82
N SER A 55 -9.99 12.58 -21.68
CA SER A 55 -8.95 11.61 -21.32
C SER A 55 -7.85 12.25 -20.47
N LEU A 56 -7.50 11.60 -19.34
CA LEU A 56 -6.41 11.97 -18.45
C LEU A 56 -5.68 10.70 -18.01
N HIS A 57 -4.62 10.33 -18.73
CA HIS A 57 -3.82 9.13 -18.51
C HIS A 57 -2.34 9.49 -18.26
N GLN A 58 -1.52 8.54 -17.84
CA GLN A 58 -0.10 8.73 -17.49
C GLN A 58 0.73 9.49 -18.54
N HIS A 59 0.38 9.35 -19.84
CA HIS A 59 1.15 9.98 -20.91
C HIS A 59 0.73 11.41 -21.24
N ASN A 60 -0.42 11.89 -20.76
CA ASN A 60 -0.91 13.24 -21.04
C ASN A 60 -1.22 14.08 -19.79
N GLU A 61 -1.22 13.50 -18.59
CA GLU A 61 -1.67 14.17 -17.36
C GLU A 61 -0.88 15.46 -17.05
N GLU A 62 0.43 15.48 -17.28
CA GLU A 62 1.26 16.67 -17.09
C GLU A 62 0.85 17.82 -18.04
N GLN A 63 0.51 17.50 -19.29
CA GLN A 63 0.12 18.49 -20.29
C GLN A 63 -1.34 18.94 -20.11
N ALA A 64 -2.23 18.04 -19.69
CA ALA A 64 -3.65 18.31 -19.53
C ALA A 64 -3.97 19.07 -18.22
N ALA A 65 -3.20 18.84 -17.15
CA ALA A 65 -3.48 19.40 -15.83
C ALA A 65 -3.61 20.93 -15.82
N PRO A 66 -2.74 21.73 -16.47
CA PRO A 66 -2.90 23.20 -16.48
C PRO A 66 -4.25 23.66 -17.09
N GLY A 67 -4.64 23.07 -18.22
CA GLY A 67 -5.91 23.41 -18.88
C GLY A 67 -7.15 23.05 -18.05
N LEU A 68 -7.09 21.92 -17.30
CA LEU A 68 -8.15 21.52 -16.38
C LEU A 68 -8.22 22.44 -15.17
N VAL A 69 -7.10 22.88 -14.63
CA VAL A 69 -7.05 23.84 -13.50
C VAL A 69 -7.63 25.21 -13.92
N GLU A 70 -7.35 25.69 -15.13
CA GLU A 70 -7.95 26.95 -15.62
C GLU A 70 -9.50 26.81 -15.75
N LYS A 71 -10.00 25.64 -16.19
CA LYS A 71 -11.45 25.37 -16.20
C LYS A 71 -12.04 25.39 -14.78
N LEU A 72 -11.37 24.79 -13.81
CA LEU A 72 -11.77 24.85 -12.39
C LEU A 72 -11.79 26.30 -11.88
N LYS A 73 -10.77 27.09 -12.17
CA LYS A 73 -10.73 28.51 -11.80
C LYS A 73 -11.81 29.36 -12.46
N SER A 74 -12.24 28.99 -13.66
CA SER A 74 -13.38 29.65 -14.35
C SER A 74 -14.74 29.26 -13.78
N GLY A 75 -14.81 28.36 -12.80
CA GLY A 75 -16.02 27.99 -12.10
C GLY A 75 -16.58 26.61 -12.46
N MET A 76 -15.94 25.85 -13.36
CA MET A 76 -16.37 24.48 -13.68
C MET A 76 -16.05 23.51 -12.56
N ASN A 77 -16.97 22.63 -12.23
CA ASN A 77 -16.73 21.47 -11.37
C ASN A 77 -16.24 20.31 -12.21
N ILE A 78 -15.16 19.65 -11.79
CA ILE A 78 -14.57 18.54 -12.52
C ILE A 78 -14.48 17.31 -11.60
N ALA A 79 -14.86 16.14 -12.12
CA ALA A 79 -14.59 14.86 -11.47
C ALA A 79 -13.38 14.20 -12.11
N LEU A 80 -12.47 13.68 -11.29
CA LEU A 80 -11.39 12.80 -11.69
C LEU A 80 -11.78 11.37 -11.32
N VAL A 81 -11.74 10.45 -12.28
CA VAL A 81 -11.99 9.01 -12.09
C VAL A 81 -10.86 8.19 -12.72
N SER A 82 -10.53 7.06 -12.12
CA SER A 82 -9.72 6.00 -12.73
C SER A 82 -10.60 4.90 -13.33
N ASP A 83 -10.00 3.95 -14.04
CA ASP A 83 -10.73 2.84 -14.63
C ASP A 83 -11.39 1.95 -13.57
N ALA A 84 -10.75 1.77 -12.41
CA ALA A 84 -11.28 1.01 -11.29
C ALA A 84 -10.70 1.50 -9.95
N GLY A 85 -11.53 1.63 -8.95
CA GLY A 85 -11.11 1.95 -7.58
C GLY A 85 -10.89 3.44 -7.30
N THR A 86 -10.01 3.72 -6.36
CA THR A 86 -9.70 5.08 -5.91
C THR A 86 -8.57 5.66 -6.75
N PRO A 87 -8.80 6.78 -7.48
CA PRO A 87 -7.78 7.41 -8.30
C PRO A 87 -6.49 7.73 -7.53
N LEU A 88 -5.36 7.83 -8.22
CA LEU A 88 -4.01 8.12 -7.70
C LEU A 88 -3.31 6.92 -7.02
N LEU A 89 -4.02 5.88 -6.64
CA LEU A 89 -3.43 4.67 -6.06
C LEU A 89 -3.00 3.69 -7.17
N SER A 90 -1.83 3.90 -7.74
CA SER A 90 -1.30 3.27 -8.96
C SER A 90 -1.99 3.73 -10.25
N ASP A 91 -2.70 4.84 -10.20
CA ASP A 91 -3.49 5.43 -11.28
C ASP A 91 -3.04 6.87 -11.56
N PRO A 92 -3.37 7.43 -12.76
CA PRO A 92 -3.05 8.81 -13.11
C PRO A 92 -3.87 9.85 -12.30
N GLY A 93 -3.44 11.12 -12.37
CA GLY A 93 -4.16 12.28 -11.82
C GLY A 93 -3.40 13.06 -10.75
N MET A 94 -2.24 12.57 -10.29
CA MET A 94 -1.46 13.26 -9.26
C MET A 94 -1.05 14.68 -9.69
N PRO A 95 -0.56 14.94 -10.92
CA PRO A 95 -0.25 16.29 -11.38
C PRO A 95 -1.44 17.24 -11.32
N LEU A 96 -2.65 16.77 -11.69
CA LEU A 96 -3.86 17.57 -11.62
C LEU A 96 -4.20 17.96 -10.18
N VAL A 97 -4.23 16.99 -9.27
CA VAL A 97 -4.55 17.24 -7.85
C VAL A 97 -3.50 18.17 -7.21
N LYS A 98 -2.22 17.94 -7.49
CA LYS A 98 -1.12 18.78 -6.98
C LYS A 98 -1.27 20.22 -7.46
N LEU A 99 -1.46 20.41 -8.76
CA LEU A 99 -1.59 21.75 -9.35
C LEU A 99 -2.85 22.47 -8.87
N ALA A 100 -4.00 21.77 -8.80
CA ALA A 100 -5.25 22.31 -8.26
C ALA A 100 -5.06 22.83 -6.83
N LYS A 101 -4.42 22.06 -5.95
CA LYS A 101 -4.11 22.48 -4.58
C LYS A 101 -3.18 23.69 -4.54
N GLN A 102 -2.14 23.72 -5.37
CA GLN A 102 -1.20 24.85 -5.46
C GLN A 102 -1.87 26.15 -5.93
N GLN A 103 -2.91 26.02 -6.76
CA GLN A 103 -3.68 27.15 -7.28
C GLN A 103 -4.90 27.54 -6.42
N GLY A 104 -5.02 26.97 -5.22
CA GLY A 104 -6.11 27.29 -4.28
C GLY A 104 -7.49 26.72 -4.69
N VAL A 105 -7.52 25.75 -5.60
CA VAL A 105 -8.76 25.05 -5.96
C VAL A 105 -9.13 24.04 -4.87
N ASP A 106 -10.40 24.03 -4.49
CA ASP A 106 -10.94 23.01 -3.58
C ASP A 106 -10.89 21.61 -4.22
N VAL A 107 -10.27 20.65 -3.52
CA VAL A 107 -10.24 19.24 -3.91
C VAL A 107 -10.97 18.42 -2.86
N SER A 108 -11.97 17.66 -3.28
CA SER A 108 -12.83 16.86 -2.39
C SER A 108 -12.81 15.38 -2.77
N PRO A 109 -12.56 14.46 -1.82
CA PRO A 109 -12.67 13.04 -2.09
C PRO A 109 -14.13 12.59 -2.06
N ILE A 110 -14.50 11.72 -2.99
CA ILE A 110 -15.74 10.96 -2.96
C ILE A 110 -15.35 9.50 -2.70
N PRO A 111 -15.46 9.02 -1.44
CA PRO A 111 -15.01 7.70 -1.06
C PRO A 111 -15.83 6.60 -1.74
N GLY A 112 -15.15 5.48 -1.98
CA GLY A 112 -15.74 4.30 -2.58
C GLY A 112 -14.78 3.12 -2.53
N ALA A 113 -14.90 2.20 -3.49
CA ALA A 113 -14.11 0.99 -3.55
C ALA A 113 -12.61 1.26 -3.69
N CYS A 114 -11.82 0.44 -3.01
CA CYS A 114 -10.36 0.43 -3.09
C CYS A 114 -9.89 -1.01 -2.87
N ALA A 115 -9.26 -1.62 -3.86
CA ALA A 115 -8.84 -3.01 -3.80
C ALA A 115 -7.86 -3.27 -2.65
N LEU A 116 -6.92 -2.34 -2.39
CA LEU A 116 -5.99 -2.38 -1.27
C LEU A 116 -6.71 -2.52 0.08
N ILE A 117 -7.67 -1.63 0.34
CA ILE A 117 -8.38 -1.60 1.63
C ILE A 117 -9.34 -2.78 1.75
N ALA A 118 -10.03 -3.15 0.67
CA ALA A 118 -10.88 -4.34 0.64
C ALA A 118 -10.08 -5.61 0.97
N ALA A 119 -8.91 -5.80 0.35
CA ALA A 119 -8.02 -6.92 0.63
C ALA A 119 -7.55 -6.94 2.10
N LEU A 120 -7.05 -5.81 2.61
CA LEU A 120 -6.59 -5.72 3.99
C LEU A 120 -7.69 -6.05 5.00
N SER A 121 -8.94 -5.63 4.74
CA SER A 121 -10.07 -5.85 5.65
C SER A 121 -10.43 -7.32 5.84
N VAL A 122 -10.09 -8.19 4.89
CA VAL A 122 -10.39 -9.64 4.91
C VAL A 122 -9.13 -10.50 5.04
N SER A 123 -7.96 -9.89 5.15
CA SER A 123 -6.68 -10.59 5.14
C SER A 123 -6.41 -11.45 6.38
N GLY A 124 -6.88 -11.01 7.55
CA GLY A 124 -6.50 -11.60 8.84
C GLY A 124 -5.04 -11.36 9.25
N LEU A 125 -4.29 -10.52 8.52
CA LEU A 125 -2.94 -10.09 8.89
C LEU A 125 -2.98 -8.86 9.82
N PRO A 126 -1.89 -8.55 10.53
CA PRO A 126 -1.75 -7.30 11.29
C PRO A 126 -1.81 -6.09 10.35
N VAL A 127 -2.84 -5.25 10.47
CA VAL A 127 -3.08 -4.09 9.60
C VAL A 127 -2.94 -2.73 10.28
N THR A 128 -2.54 -2.72 11.56
CA THR A 128 -2.32 -1.48 12.32
C THR A 128 -1.25 -0.60 11.67
N ARG A 129 -0.26 -1.24 11.04
CA ARG A 129 0.78 -0.60 10.26
C ARG A 129 1.00 -1.44 9.00
N PHE A 130 0.87 -0.80 7.83
CA PHE A 130 1.13 -1.42 6.55
C PHE A 130 1.76 -0.44 5.56
N THR A 131 2.38 -0.96 4.51
CA THR A 131 2.88 -0.19 3.37
C THR A 131 2.25 -0.68 2.08
N PHE A 132 1.98 0.24 1.16
CA PHE A 132 1.50 -0.07 -0.18
C PHE A 132 2.61 0.21 -1.20
N GLU A 133 2.94 -0.80 -2.00
CA GLU A 133 4.08 -0.78 -2.90
C GLU A 133 3.69 -0.61 -4.38
N GLY A 134 2.38 -0.51 -4.68
CA GLY A 134 1.91 -0.47 -6.06
C GLY A 134 2.17 -1.78 -6.80
N PHE A 135 2.59 -1.70 -8.07
CA PHE A 135 2.99 -2.86 -8.86
C PHE A 135 4.47 -3.16 -8.72
N LEU A 136 4.80 -4.45 -8.67
CA LEU A 136 6.19 -4.92 -8.59
C LEU A 136 7.01 -4.60 -9.85
N PRO A 137 8.34 -4.51 -9.72
CA PRO A 137 9.25 -4.40 -10.86
C PRO A 137 9.03 -5.52 -11.88
N ARG A 138 9.24 -5.21 -13.17
CA ARG A 138 8.92 -6.16 -14.26
C ARG A 138 9.87 -7.35 -14.34
N THR A 139 11.15 -7.16 -14.05
CA THR A 139 12.18 -8.22 -14.16
C THR A 139 12.33 -8.98 -12.86
N SER A 140 12.60 -10.29 -12.92
CA SER A 140 12.82 -11.15 -11.75
C SER A 140 13.95 -10.61 -10.87
N SER A 141 15.08 -10.19 -11.46
CA SER A 141 16.21 -9.64 -10.70
C SER A 141 15.81 -8.40 -9.88
N ALA A 142 15.07 -7.46 -10.49
CA ALA A 142 14.62 -6.26 -9.78
C ALA A 142 13.57 -6.58 -8.71
N ARG A 143 12.68 -7.58 -8.93
CA ARG A 143 11.75 -8.06 -7.90
C ARG A 143 12.48 -8.68 -6.71
N LYS A 144 13.48 -9.53 -6.97
CA LYS A 144 14.28 -10.14 -5.89
C LYS A 144 15.05 -9.11 -5.07
N SER A 145 15.62 -8.08 -5.72
CA SER A 145 16.24 -6.95 -5.01
C SER A 145 15.21 -6.23 -4.13
N PHE A 146 14.05 -5.90 -4.70
CA PHE A 146 12.94 -5.26 -3.99
C PHE A 146 12.48 -6.08 -2.78
N PHE A 147 12.35 -7.40 -2.90
CA PHE A 147 12.00 -8.28 -1.79
C PHE A 147 13.09 -8.38 -0.74
N SER A 148 14.37 -8.40 -1.16
CA SER A 148 15.50 -8.44 -0.24
C SER A 148 15.54 -7.23 0.70
N GLU A 149 15.24 -6.03 0.19
CA GLU A 149 15.14 -4.81 0.98
C GLU A 149 14.03 -4.88 2.04
N ARG A 150 12.95 -5.65 1.77
CA ARG A 150 11.78 -5.79 2.64
C ARG A 150 11.79 -7.04 3.48
N LYS A 151 12.84 -7.84 3.42
CA LYS A 151 12.94 -9.11 4.17
C LYS A 151 12.69 -8.93 5.67
N ASN A 152 13.18 -7.83 6.23
CA ASN A 152 13.07 -7.49 7.64
C ASN A 152 12.02 -6.41 7.93
N GLU A 153 11.18 -6.03 6.95
CA GLU A 153 10.09 -5.08 7.19
C GLU A 153 9.09 -5.67 8.21
N SER A 154 8.84 -4.93 9.27
CA SER A 154 7.96 -5.36 10.37
C SER A 154 6.48 -5.03 10.14
N ALA A 155 6.17 -4.11 9.22
CA ALA A 155 4.82 -3.82 8.81
C ALA A 155 4.34 -4.83 7.76
N THR A 156 3.04 -5.11 7.72
CA THR A 156 2.44 -5.78 6.57
C THR A 156 2.63 -4.92 5.33
N TRP A 157 3.06 -5.49 4.21
CA TRP A 157 3.20 -4.76 2.97
C TRP A 157 2.39 -5.40 1.85
N VAL A 158 1.88 -4.55 0.96
CA VAL A 158 0.85 -4.90 -0.02
C VAL A 158 1.27 -4.45 -1.40
N PHE A 159 1.06 -5.31 -2.40
CA PHE A 159 1.30 -4.96 -3.79
C PHE A 159 0.20 -5.49 -4.70
N TYR A 160 0.04 -4.85 -5.86
CA TYR A 160 -0.81 -5.34 -6.93
C TYR A 160 -0.01 -6.22 -7.89
N GLU A 161 -0.67 -7.23 -8.43
CA GLU A 161 -0.05 -8.09 -9.43
C GLU A 161 -1.05 -8.52 -10.53
N SER A 162 -0.52 -8.77 -11.71
CA SER A 162 -1.28 -9.20 -12.88
C SER A 162 -1.25 -10.71 -13.08
N SER A 163 -2.24 -11.24 -13.81
CA SER A 163 -2.36 -12.67 -14.15
C SER A 163 -1.11 -13.26 -14.81
N HIS A 164 -0.45 -12.47 -15.65
CA HIS A 164 0.74 -12.95 -16.38
C HIS A 164 1.99 -13.06 -15.51
N ARG A 165 1.96 -12.50 -14.29
CA ARG A 165 3.15 -12.34 -13.45
C ARG A 165 3.01 -12.99 -12.09
N ILE A 166 1.78 -13.27 -11.63
CA ILE A 166 1.52 -13.73 -10.24
C ILE A 166 2.38 -14.95 -9.87
N LEU A 167 2.44 -15.98 -10.71
CA LEU A 167 3.21 -17.19 -10.43
C LEU A 167 4.71 -16.86 -10.27
N ALA A 168 5.29 -16.18 -11.26
CA ALA A 168 6.71 -15.81 -11.22
C ALA A 168 7.03 -14.87 -10.04
N SER A 169 6.11 -14.00 -9.66
CA SER A 169 6.28 -13.09 -8.52
C SER A 169 6.27 -13.83 -7.19
N LEU A 170 5.41 -14.84 -7.03
CA LEU A 170 5.38 -15.68 -5.83
C LEU A 170 6.62 -16.59 -5.75
N GLU A 171 7.13 -17.09 -6.88
CA GLU A 171 8.39 -17.87 -6.92
C GLU A 171 9.59 -17.02 -6.49
N ASP A 172 9.73 -15.81 -7.03
CA ASP A 172 10.77 -14.88 -6.62
C ASP A 172 10.66 -14.49 -5.14
N LEU A 173 9.41 -14.33 -4.64
CA LEU A 173 9.14 -14.04 -3.24
C LEU A 173 9.56 -15.19 -2.33
N LEU A 174 9.24 -16.45 -2.71
CA LEU A 174 9.63 -17.65 -1.96
C LEU A 174 11.15 -17.77 -1.82
N GLU A 175 11.88 -17.53 -2.89
CA GLU A 175 13.35 -17.60 -2.89
C GLU A 175 13.98 -16.64 -1.87
N ILE A 176 13.37 -15.46 -1.68
CA ILE A 176 13.94 -14.41 -0.81
C ILE A 176 13.40 -14.50 0.63
N MET A 177 12.08 -14.73 0.80
CA MET A 177 11.42 -14.69 2.10
C MET A 177 11.43 -16.02 2.85
N GLY A 178 11.56 -17.15 2.12
CA GLY A 178 11.44 -18.50 2.67
C GLY A 178 10.00 -19.00 2.72
N SER A 179 9.85 -20.30 2.99
CA SER A 179 8.59 -21.05 2.94
C SER A 179 7.53 -20.59 3.95
N ASP A 180 7.99 -20.24 5.15
CA ASP A 180 7.12 -20.05 6.32
C ASP A 180 6.50 -18.65 6.40
N ARG A 181 6.93 -17.72 5.51
CA ARG A 181 6.38 -16.36 5.50
C ARG A 181 4.87 -16.42 5.23
N ARG A 182 4.07 -15.84 6.10
CA ARG A 182 2.64 -15.75 5.89
C ARG A 182 2.33 -14.71 4.84
N ILE A 183 1.46 -15.09 3.91
CA ILE A 183 0.94 -14.22 2.87
C ILE A 183 -0.56 -14.38 2.70
N VAL A 184 -1.18 -13.37 2.12
CA VAL A 184 -2.55 -13.44 1.64
C VAL A 184 -2.58 -13.06 0.18
N VAL A 185 -3.22 -13.89 -0.63
CA VAL A 185 -3.52 -13.59 -2.03
C VAL A 185 -5.03 -13.36 -2.15
N ALA A 186 -5.43 -12.12 -2.37
CA ALA A 186 -6.80 -11.76 -2.71
C ALA A 186 -6.91 -11.60 -4.23
N ARG A 187 -7.78 -12.37 -4.84
CA ARG A 187 -7.97 -12.47 -6.29
C ARG A 187 -9.39 -12.08 -6.65
N GLU A 188 -9.55 -11.30 -7.72
CA GLU A 188 -10.86 -10.97 -8.30
C GLU A 188 -11.85 -10.42 -7.26
N LEU A 189 -11.37 -9.56 -6.35
CA LEU A 189 -12.19 -8.96 -5.30
C LEU A 189 -13.45 -8.32 -5.86
N THR A 190 -14.58 -8.54 -5.19
CA THR A 190 -15.94 -8.10 -5.55
C THR A 190 -16.54 -8.73 -6.82
N LYS A 191 -15.78 -9.57 -7.54
CA LYS A 191 -16.22 -10.24 -8.77
C LYS A 191 -16.74 -11.65 -8.49
N LEU A 192 -17.30 -12.29 -9.52
CA LEU A 192 -17.89 -13.63 -9.43
C LEU A 192 -16.90 -14.70 -8.90
N PHE A 193 -15.62 -14.56 -9.21
CA PHE A 193 -14.58 -15.52 -8.82
C PHE A 193 -13.67 -14.97 -7.72
N GLU A 194 -14.25 -14.16 -6.84
CA GLU A 194 -13.53 -13.66 -5.66
C GLU A 194 -12.96 -14.82 -4.84
N THR A 195 -11.68 -14.73 -4.53
CA THR A 195 -10.97 -15.72 -3.75
C THR A 195 -9.95 -15.01 -2.84
N VAL A 196 -9.93 -15.39 -1.57
CA VAL A 196 -8.93 -14.92 -0.60
C VAL A 196 -8.28 -16.12 0.05
N VAL A 197 -6.98 -16.29 -0.16
CA VAL A 197 -6.19 -17.38 0.42
C VAL A 197 -5.19 -16.79 1.40
N ASN A 198 -5.22 -17.26 2.64
CA ASN A 198 -4.29 -16.86 3.71
C ASN A 198 -3.57 -18.11 4.23
N ASP A 199 -2.29 -18.25 3.90
CA ASP A 199 -1.46 -19.38 4.33
C ASP A 199 0.04 -19.00 4.32
N THR A 200 0.91 -19.98 4.52
CA THR A 200 2.33 -19.84 4.26
C THR A 200 2.59 -19.69 2.77
N LEU A 201 3.68 -19.00 2.45
CA LEU A 201 4.04 -18.70 1.05
C LEU A 201 4.18 -19.97 0.20
N ASP A 202 4.74 -21.04 0.77
CA ASP A 202 4.89 -22.32 0.07
C ASP A 202 3.54 -22.93 -0.28
N ASN A 203 2.62 -23.00 0.69
CA ASN A 203 1.27 -23.54 0.48
C ASN A 203 0.46 -22.73 -0.54
N VAL A 204 0.54 -21.39 -0.47
CA VAL A 204 -0.15 -20.53 -1.44
C VAL A 204 0.43 -20.69 -2.83
N LEU A 205 1.76 -20.76 -2.95
CA LEU A 205 2.42 -20.98 -4.24
C LEU A 205 2.03 -22.33 -4.86
N GLU A 206 1.96 -23.39 -4.05
CA GLU A 206 1.52 -24.71 -4.51
C GLU A 206 0.07 -24.67 -5.03
N GLN A 207 -0.85 -24.01 -4.33
CA GLN A 207 -2.22 -23.80 -4.78
C GLN A 207 -2.29 -23.07 -6.12
N VAL A 208 -1.51 -21.96 -6.26
CA VAL A 208 -1.47 -21.19 -7.51
C VAL A 208 -0.86 -21.97 -8.67
N ARG A 209 0.13 -22.85 -8.42
CA ARG A 209 0.71 -23.74 -9.44
C ARG A 209 -0.28 -24.79 -9.92
N ASN A 210 -1.03 -25.41 -9.00
CA ASN A 210 -1.89 -26.55 -9.28
C ASN A 210 -3.24 -26.14 -9.88
N ASP A 211 -3.73 -24.92 -9.63
CA ASP A 211 -4.97 -24.42 -10.23
C ASP A 211 -4.70 -23.24 -11.18
N ARG A 212 -4.84 -23.51 -12.48
CA ARG A 212 -4.69 -22.48 -13.54
C ARG A 212 -5.70 -21.34 -13.40
N ASN A 213 -6.83 -21.53 -12.74
CA ASN A 213 -7.78 -20.45 -12.50
C ASN A 213 -7.25 -19.49 -11.44
N MET A 214 -6.45 -19.96 -10.50
CA MET A 214 -5.74 -19.12 -9.54
C MET A 214 -4.64 -18.24 -10.18
N GLN A 215 -4.34 -18.41 -11.47
CA GLN A 215 -3.39 -17.57 -12.20
C GLN A 215 -4.08 -16.52 -13.10
N LYS A 216 -5.42 -16.41 -13.05
CA LYS A 216 -6.21 -15.49 -13.89
C LYS A 216 -6.82 -14.39 -13.04
N GLY A 217 -6.97 -13.20 -13.64
CA GLY A 217 -7.61 -12.05 -13.02
C GLY A 217 -6.63 -11.06 -12.42
N GLU A 218 -7.07 -10.29 -11.46
CA GLU A 218 -6.34 -9.23 -10.77
C GLU A 218 -6.08 -9.62 -9.31
N PHE A 219 -4.92 -9.26 -8.82
CA PHE A 219 -4.45 -9.72 -7.51
C PHE A 219 -4.01 -8.58 -6.63
N VAL A 220 -4.38 -8.70 -5.36
CA VAL A 220 -3.77 -7.97 -4.26
C VAL A 220 -3.05 -8.99 -3.40
N VAL A 221 -1.73 -8.85 -3.29
CA VAL A 221 -0.90 -9.73 -2.48
C VAL A 221 -0.44 -8.97 -1.25
N MET A 222 -0.63 -9.58 -0.10
CA MET A 222 -0.24 -9.02 1.20
C MET A 222 0.75 -9.96 1.85
N VAL A 223 1.85 -9.42 2.32
CA VAL A 223 2.91 -10.17 2.99
C VAL A 223 2.98 -9.72 4.44
N GLU A 224 2.88 -10.66 5.36
CA GLU A 224 3.03 -10.36 6.79
C GLU A 224 4.42 -9.81 7.08
N GLY A 225 4.50 -8.79 7.91
CA GLY A 225 5.76 -8.23 8.37
C GLY A 225 6.62 -9.27 9.08
N ALA A 226 7.94 -9.08 9.03
CA ALA A 226 8.86 -9.91 9.77
C ALA A 226 8.54 -9.82 11.28
N VAL A 227 8.40 -10.96 11.92
CA VAL A 227 8.44 -11.01 13.38
C VAL A 227 9.88 -10.65 13.76
N ILE A 228 10.10 -9.39 14.09
CA ILE A 228 11.33 -9.04 14.77
C ILE A 228 11.17 -9.66 16.15
N GLU A 229 11.65 -10.92 16.31
CA GLU A 229 11.93 -11.39 17.65
C GLU A 229 12.82 -10.32 18.25
N LYS A 230 12.28 -9.55 19.18
CA LYS A 230 13.10 -8.79 20.12
C LYS A 230 13.79 -9.85 21.02
N ASN A 231 14.61 -10.69 20.44
CA ASN A 231 15.68 -11.35 21.14
C ASN A 231 16.65 -10.25 21.54
N VAL A 232 16.21 -9.45 22.50
CA VAL A 232 17.05 -8.46 23.20
C VAL A 232 17.98 -9.29 24.10
N THR A 233 18.79 -10.14 23.48
CA THR A 233 19.93 -10.80 24.11
C THR A 233 21.17 -9.92 24.00
N GLU A 234 21.19 -8.97 23.06
CA GLU A 234 22.28 -8.03 22.83
C GLU A 234 21.79 -6.58 23.01
N ILE A 235 22.67 -5.77 23.54
CA ILE A 235 22.45 -4.32 23.69
C ILE A 235 22.86 -3.60 22.40
N THR A 236 22.17 -2.51 22.06
CA THR A 236 22.55 -1.65 20.93
C THR A 236 23.90 -0.96 21.19
N GLU A 237 24.55 -0.45 20.16
CA GLU A 237 25.79 0.33 20.30
C GLU A 237 25.61 1.53 21.25
N GLU A 238 24.49 2.22 21.18
CA GLU A 238 24.16 3.34 22.08
C GLU A 238 24.02 2.86 23.52
N GLN A 239 23.29 1.78 23.75
CA GLN A 239 23.12 1.17 25.08
C GLN A 239 24.46 0.66 25.62
N SER A 240 25.31 0.10 24.76
CA SER A 240 26.66 -0.34 25.10
C SER A 240 27.52 0.83 25.56
N ARG A 241 27.49 1.94 24.80
CA ARG A 241 28.23 3.15 25.14
C ARG A 241 27.81 3.76 26.47
N VAL A 242 26.48 3.86 26.71
CA VAL A 242 25.93 4.34 27.97
C VAL A 242 26.39 3.46 29.13
N LEU A 243 26.24 2.14 28.99
CA LEU A 243 26.61 1.17 30.00
C LEU A 243 28.10 1.22 30.30
N GLN A 244 28.98 1.26 29.30
CA GLN A 244 30.44 1.37 29.47
C GLN A 244 30.84 2.66 30.21
N THR A 245 30.19 3.78 29.89
CA THR A 245 30.46 5.04 30.59
C THR A 245 30.12 4.95 32.07
N LEU A 246 28.94 4.41 32.39
CA LEU A 246 28.48 4.26 33.76
C LEU A 246 29.33 3.23 34.56
N LEU A 247 29.80 2.18 33.93
CA LEU A 247 30.64 1.16 34.56
C LEU A 247 32.02 1.67 34.98
N LYS A 248 32.49 2.81 34.45
CA LYS A 248 33.75 3.46 34.88
C LYS A 248 33.63 4.09 36.26
N GLU A 249 32.46 4.59 36.60
CA GLU A 249 32.24 5.38 37.82
C GLU A 249 31.33 4.69 38.86
N CYS A 250 30.62 3.63 38.47
CA CYS A 250 29.59 3.02 39.28
C CYS A 250 29.77 1.48 39.41
N SER A 251 29.19 0.90 40.47
CA SER A 251 29.04 -0.54 40.59
C SER A 251 28.15 -1.09 39.47
N ILE A 252 28.32 -2.36 39.07
CA ILE A 252 27.47 -3.03 38.04
C ILE A 252 25.99 -2.83 38.34
N LYS A 253 25.57 -2.99 39.61
CA LYS A 253 24.19 -2.87 40.05
C LYS A 253 23.64 -1.44 39.80
N THR A 254 24.43 -0.43 40.13
CA THR A 254 24.08 0.99 39.96
C THR A 254 24.11 1.38 38.47
N ALA A 255 25.16 0.99 37.76
CA ALA A 255 25.30 1.27 36.33
C ALA A 255 24.15 0.69 35.51
N VAL A 256 23.75 -0.56 35.79
CA VAL A 256 22.61 -1.19 35.13
C VAL A 256 21.29 -0.49 35.48
N ALA A 257 21.07 -0.09 36.74
CA ALA A 257 19.86 0.61 37.11
C ALA A 257 19.72 1.94 36.37
N MET A 258 20.79 2.73 36.31
CA MET A 258 20.83 4.01 35.59
C MET A 258 20.68 3.80 34.07
N ALA A 259 21.35 2.80 33.50
CA ALA A 259 21.25 2.49 32.08
C ALA A 259 19.81 2.06 31.68
N VAL A 260 19.07 1.36 32.55
CA VAL A 260 17.65 1.04 32.34
C VAL A 260 16.82 2.32 32.21
N GLU A 261 17.01 3.27 33.15
CA GLU A 261 16.26 4.52 33.13
C GLU A 261 16.60 5.40 31.95
N ILE A 262 17.87 5.45 31.54
CA ILE A 262 18.33 6.29 30.41
C ILE A 262 17.88 5.70 29.07
N THR A 263 17.97 4.36 28.89
CA THR A 263 17.83 3.73 27.57
C THR A 263 16.51 2.98 27.38
N GLY A 264 15.74 2.76 28.45
CA GLY A 264 14.54 1.91 28.41
C GLY A 264 14.81 0.42 28.16
N ALA A 265 16.07 -0.01 28.14
CA ALA A 265 16.44 -1.39 27.87
C ALA A 265 16.11 -2.33 29.04
N ARG A 266 15.90 -3.61 28.73
CA ARG A 266 15.56 -4.61 29.77
C ARG A 266 16.73 -4.83 30.72
N LYS A 267 16.47 -4.71 32.00
CA LYS A 267 17.46 -4.88 33.10
C LYS A 267 18.31 -6.14 32.93
N LYS A 268 17.67 -7.29 32.57
CA LYS A 268 18.34 -8.60 32.43
C LYS A 268 19.40 -8.57 31.33
N VAL A 269 19.15 -7.86 30.22
CA VAL A 269 20.05 -7.76 29.06
C VAL A 269 21.24 -6.87 29.40
N LEU A 270 20.98 -5.69 29.97
CA LEU A 270 22.03 -4.77 30.42
C LEU A 270 22.91 -5.41 31.51
N TYR A 271 22.32 -6.18 32.43
CA TYR A 271 23.10 -6.85 33.48
C TYR A 271 24.05 -7.90 32.93
N ARG A 272 23.59 -8.71 31.95
CA ARG A 272 24.44 -9.69 31.26
C ARG A 272 25.58 -9.00 30.52
N ALA A 273 25.28 -7.98 29.74
CA ALA A 273 26.29 -7.20 29.03
C ALA A 273 27.31 -6.52 29.97
N ALA A 274 26.84 -6.03 31.13
CA ALA A 274 27.73 -5.44 32.13
C ALA A 274 28.71 -6.47 32.74
N LEU A 275 28.29 -7.73 32.94
CA LEU A 275 29.13 -8.81 33.38
C LEU A 275 30.17 -9.17 32.30
N ASP A 276 29.75 -9.31 31.05
CA ASP A 276 30.64 -9.61 29.93
C ASP A 276 31.71 -8.53 29.73
N MET A 277 31.33 -7.24 29.89
CA MET A 277 32.26 -6.11 29.81
C MET A 277 33.29 -6.06 30.96
N LYS A 278 32.91 -6.51 32.16
CA LYS A 278 33.84 -6.56 33.31
C LYS A 278 34.64 -7.85 33.39
N GLY A 279 34.20 -8.96 32.76
CA GLY A 279 34.90 -10.21 32.72
C GLY A 279 36.04 -10.28 31.68
N ASN A 280 36.07 -9.33 30.74
CA ASN A 280 37.10 -9.18 29.71
C ASN A 280 38.18 -8.13 30.07
N ASN A 281 38.16 -7.59 31.28
CA ASN A 281 39.22 -6.79 31.87
C ASN A 281 39.79 -7.53 33.09
#